data_18cfad0ab412fd59b6b6f804ca204800
#
_entry.id   18cfad0ab412fd59b6b6f804ca204800
#
_cell.length_a   1.000
_cell.length_b   1.000
_cell.length_c   1.000
_cell.angle_alpha   90.00
_cell.angle_beta   90.00
_cell.angle_gamma   90.00
#
_symmetry.space_group_name_H-M   'P 1'
#
loop_
_entity.id
_entity.type
_entity.pdbx_description
1 polymer ?
#
loop_
_entity_poly.entity_id
_entity_poly.type
_entity_poly.pdbx_seq_one_letter_code
_entity_poly.pdbx_strand_id
1 'polypeptide(L)'
;KHGNLDYVLEQAGSIDLFIHLGDVEGDEEYLDAVIECEKHIVRGNNDFFSRLPREEEFDIGKYHVFITHGHYYYVSMDVDTIIEEARSRNADIVMFGHTHKPYFSQKDGLTVLNPGSLSYPRQDGRKPSYMVMEIDEEGKAHYEQKYL
;
A
#
# COMPACT_ATOMS: atom_id res chain seq x y z
N LYS A 1 19.36 4.23 4.09
CA LYS A 1 17.96 4.58 4.28
C LYS A 1 17.08 4.16 3.12
N HIS A 2 17.57 4.28 1.88
CA HIS A 2 16.80 3.96 0.68
C HIS A 2 17.16 2.63 0.03
N GLY A 3 18.08 1.87 0.62
CA GLY A 3 18.61 0.64 0.01
C GLY A 3 17.54 -0.40 -0.29
N ASN A 4 16.59 -0.60 0.63
CA ASN A 4 15.53 -1.58 0.42
C ASN A 4 14.59 -1.16 -0.72
N LEU A 5 14.24 0.12 -0.79
CA LEU A 5 13.41 0.62 -1.88
C LEU A 5 14.11 0.50 -3.22
N ASP A 6 15.38 0.88 -3.29
CA ASP A 6 16.17 0.78 -4.52
C ASP A 6 16.26 -0.67 -4.99
N TYR A 7 16.47 -1.60 -4.07
CA TYR A 7 16.49 -3.03 -4.39
C TYR A 7 15.16 -3.52 -4.94
N VAL A 8 14.05 -3.12 -4.31
CA VAL A 8 12.70 -3.49 -4.76
C VAL A 8 12.43 -2.97 -6.16
N LEU A 9 12.77 -1.71 -6.44
CA LEU A 9 12.55 -1.12 -7.76
C LEU A 9 13.36 -1.83 -8.82
N GLU A 10 14.59 -2.24 -8.51
CA GLU A 10 15.42 -3.00 -9.42
C GLU A 10 14.81 -4.39 -9.69
N GLN A 11 14.37 -5.08 -8.65
CA GLN A 11 13.75 -6.41 -8.79
C GLN A 11 12.42 -6.38 -9.51
N ALA A 12 11.60 -5.35 -9.27
CA ALA A 12 10.30 -5.22 -9.91
C ALA A 12 10.41 -4.93 -11.41
N GLY A 13 11.50 -4.30 -11.83
CA GLY A 13 11.71 -3.92 -13.22
C GLY A 13 10.77 -2.79 -13.63
N SER A 14 10.14 -2.92 -14.79
CA SER A 14 9.20 -1.92 -15.28
C SER A 14 7.87 -2.03 -14.54
N ILE A 15 7.45 -0.93 -13.91
CA ILE A 15 6.15 -0.84 -13.21
C ILE A 15 5.34 0.30 -13.80
N ASP A 16 4.02 0.17 -13.77
CA ASP A 16 3.10 1.17 -14.28
C ASP A 16 2.50 2.05 -13.18
N LEU A 17 2.54 1.57 -11.94
CA LEU A 17 1.93 2.25 -10.81
C LEU A 17 2.69 1.92 -9.53
N PHE A 18 2.94 2.95 -8.73
CA PHE A 18 3.59 2.82 -7.42
C PHE A 18 2.64 3.32 -6.34
N ILE A 19 2.47 2.55 -5.27
CA ILE A 19 1.61 2.91 -4.14
C ILE A 19 2.41 2.83 -2.85
N HIS A 20 2.34 3.91 -2.04
CA HIS A 20 2.97 3.97 -0.72
C HIS A 20 1.90 4.34 0.31
N LEU A 21 1.80 3.55 1.37
CA LEU A 21 0.68 3.63 2.31
C LEU A 21 0.99 4.42 3.59
N GLY A 22 2.00 5.31 3.53
CA GLY A 22 2.25 6.27 4.60
C GLY A 22 3.51 6.01 5.39
N ASP A 23 3.80 6.96 6.28
CA ASP A 23 5.05 7.03 7.04
C ASP A 23 6.26 7.12 6.10
N VAL A 24 6.17 8.05 5.16
CA VAL A 24 7.22 8.39 4.19
C VAL A 24 8.40 9.07 4.88
N GLU A 25 8.11 9.78 5.98
CA GLU A 25 9.10 10.38 6.88
C GLU A 25 10.11 11.27 6.17
N GLY A 26 9.60 12.16 5.33
CA GLY A 26 10.41 13.16 4.65
C GLY A 26 11.03 12.70 3.33
N ASP A 27 10.70 11.53 2.84
CA ASP A 27 11.27 10.98 1.61
C ASP A 27 10.49 11.34 0.34
N GLU A 28 9.52 12.28 0.41
CA GLU A 28 8.72 12.64 -0.76
C GLU A 28 9.57 13.04 -1.96
N GLU A 29 10.60 13.85 -1.74
CA GLU A 29 11.49 14.30 -2.83
C GLU A 29 12.26 13.14 -3.44
N TYR A 30 12.71 12.21 -2.60
CA TYR A 30 13.42 11.03 -3.10
C TYR A 30 12.51 10.16 -3.95
N LEU A 31 11.27 9.93 -3.49
CA LEU A 31 10.29 9.16 -4.24
C LEU A 31 9.96 9.83 -5.58
N ASP A 32 9.78 11.14 -5.58
CA ASP A 32 9.52 11.88 -6.82
C ASP A 32 10.69 11.77 -7.81
N ALA A 33 11.92 11.69 -7.29
CA ALA A 33 13.11 11.58 -8.14
C ALA A 33 13.29 10.19 -8.75
N VAL A 34 12.94 9.14 -8.02
CA VAL A 34 13.22 7.75 -8.46
C VAL A 34 12.03 7.02 -9.04
N ILE A 35 10.80 7.47 -8.74
CA ILE A 35 9.58 6.86 -9.29
C ILE A 35 9.10 7.70 -10.46
N GLU A 36 9.20 7.16 -11.66
CA GLU A 36 8.83 7.87 -12.89
C GLU A 36 7.40 7.58 -13.36
N CYS A 37 6.80 6.49 -12.89
CA CYS A 37 5.44 6.12 -13.27
C CYS A 37 4.40 6.86 -12.41
N GLU A 38 3.12 6.60 -12.70
CA GLU A 38 2.03 7.08 -11.85
C GLU A 38 2.23 6.61 -10.43
N LYS A 39 2.00 7.48 -9.45
CA LYS A 39 2.17 7.13 -8.05
C LYS A 39 1.05 7.70 -7.20
N HIS A 40 0.67 6.93 -6.19
CA HIS A 40 -0.29 7.33 -5.18
C HIS A 40 0.36 7.11 -3.82
N ILE A 41 0.56 8.18 -3.09
CA ILE A 41 1.25 8.17 -1.81
C ILE A 41 0.37 8.88 -0.78
N VAL A 42 0.06 8.21 0.32
CA VAL A 42 -0.73 8.82 1.38
C VAL A 42 0.14 9.14 2.60
N ARG A 43 -0.34 10.06 3.41
CA ARG A 43 0.34 10.50 4.63
C ARG A 43 0.03 9.53 5.77
N GLY A 44 1.07 9.09 6.50
CA GLY A 44 0.92 8.31 7.71
C GLY A 44 0.96 9.17 8.96
N ASN A 45 0.80 8.54 10.12
CA ASN A 45 0.78 9.25 11.40
C ASN A 45 2.16 9.80 11.81
N ASN A 46 3.24 9.36 11.17
CA ASN A 46 4.58 9.87 11.41
C ASN A 46 5.05 10.89 10.35
N ASP A 47 4.19 11.28 9.43
CA ASP A 47 4.52 12.23 8.37
C ASP A 47 4.14 13.65 8.79
N PHE A 48 4.87 14.18 9.76
CA PHE A 48 4.65 15.53 10.28
C PHE A 48 4.94 16.57 9.19
N PHE A 49 4.07 17.58 9.09
CA PHE A 49 4.19 18.66 8.12
C PHE A 49 4.14 18.23 6.64
N SER A 50 3.74 17.00 6.36
CA SER A 50 3.59 16.52 5.00
C SER A 50 2.37 17.14 4.32
N ARG A 51 2.48 17.36 3.01
CA ARG A 51 1.37 17.83 2.17
C ARG A 51 0.68 16.69 1.43
N LEU A 52 1.11 15.46 1.68
CA LEU A 52 0.49 14.30 1.07
C LEU A 52 -0.97 14.15 1.54
N PRO A 53 -1.85 13.63 0.69
CA PRO A 53 -3.23 13.38 1.10
C PRO A 53 -3.29 12.30 2.17
N ARG A 54 -4.30 12.37 3.02
CA ARG A 54 -4.51 11.39 4.07
C ARG A 54 -5.02 10.07 3.52
N GLU A 55 -5.79 10.14 2.47
CA GLU A 55 -6.34 8.98 1.77
C GLU A 55 -6.63 9.34 0.33
N GLU A 56 -6.71 8.32 -0.53
CA GLU A 56 -7.05 8.50 -1.94
C GLU A 56 -7.98 7.40 -2.42
N GLU A 57 -8.78 7.71 -3.43
CA GLU A 57 -9.56 6.74 -4.19
C GLU A 57 -9.21 6.90 -5.66
N PHE A 58 -9.00 5.80 -6.34
CA PHE A 58 -8.69 5.80 -7.78
C PHE A 58 -9.02 4.43 -8.36
N ASP A 59 -9.02 4.34 -9.68
CA ASP A 59 -9.32 3.08 -10.35
C ASP A 59 -8.06 2.47 -10.96
N ILE A 60 -7.94 1.15 -10.84
CA ILE A 60 -6.96 0.35 -11.57
C ILE A 60 -7.77 -0.61 -12.43
N GLY A 61 -7.82 -0.36 -13.74
CA GLY A 61 -8.69 -1.12 -14.62
C GLY A 61 -10.14 -1.03 -14.16
N LYS A 62 -10.77 -2.17 -13.92
CA LYS A 62 -12.16 -2.24 -13.45
C LYS A 62 -12.30 -2.11 -11.94
N TYR A 63 -11.20 -2.06 -11.20
CA TYR A 63 -11.21 -2.05 -9.74
C TYR A 63 -11.22 -0.65 -9.19
N HIS A 64 -12.15 -0.37 -8.28
CA HIS A 64 -12.14 0.87 -7.50
C HIS A 64 -11.31 0.63 -6.23
N VAL A 65 -10.28 1.45 -6.04
CA VAL A 65 -9.28 1.26 -4.98
C VAL A 65 -9.35 2.41 -3.98
N PHE A 66 -9.36 2.05 -2.70
CA PHE A 66 -9.27 2.99 -1.60
C PHE A 66 -7.96 2.72 -0.86
N ILE A 67 -7.13 3.75 -0.72
CA ILE A 67 -5.89 3.64 0.04
C ILE A 67 -5.86 4.65 1.19
N THR A 68 -5.33 4.22 2.33
CA THR A 68 -5.16 5.04 3.52
C THR A 68 -4.07 4.41 4.38
N HIS A 69 -3.44 5.22 5.25
CA HIS A 69 -2.47 4.65 6.18
C HIS A 69 -3.15 3.67 7.15
N GLY A 70 -4.32 4.01 7.65
CA GLY A 70 -5.16 3.11 8.43
C GLY A 70 -5.31 3.47 9.90
N HIS A 71 -4.46 4.35 10.44
CA HIS A 71 -4.50 4.67 11.88
C HIS A 71 -5.84 5.28 12.32
N TYR A 72 -6.56 5.97 11.44
CA TYR A 72 -7.89 6.50 11.75
C TYR A 72 -8.98 5.43 11.76
N TYR A 73 -8.69 4.25 11.24
CA TYR A 73 -9.64 3.15 11.15
C TYR A 73 -9.28 1.99 12.09
N TYR A 74 -8.42 2.26 13.07
CA TYR A 74 -8.08 1.32 14.15
C TYR A 74 -7.54 -0.03 13.65
N VAL A 75 -6.78 -0.02 12.56
CA VAL A 75 -6.26 -1.25 11.94
C VAL A 75 -5.29 -2.02 12.83
N SER A 76 -4.76 -1.39 13.90
CA SER A 76 -3.93 -2.10 14.87
C SER A 76 -4.73 -3.05 15.75
N MET A 77 -6.05 -2.87 15.81
CA MET A 77 -6.95 -3.73 16.59
C MET A 77 -7.55 -4.83 15.74
N ASP A 78 -8.14 -4.46 14.61
CA ASP A 78 -8.71 -5.39 13.63
C ASP A 78 -9.00 -4.63 12.34
N VAL A 79 -9.59 -5.31 11.35
CA VAL A 79 -9.87 -4.71 10.05
C VAL A 79 -11.36 -4.37 9.85
N ASP A 80 -12.18 -4.50 10.87
CA ASP A 80 -13.63 -4.32 10.71
C ASP A 80 -14.01 -2.89 10.30
N THR A 81 -13.40 -1.89 10.94
CA THR A 81 -13.73 -0.48 10.67
C THR A 81 -13.30 -0.07 9.26
N ILE A 82 -12.10 -0.47 8.82
CA ILE A 82 -11.63 -0.13 7.47
C ILE A 82 -12.45 -0.84 6.40
N ILE A 83 -12.92 -2.06 6.66
CA ILE A 83 -13.80 -2.78 5.75
C ILE A 83 -15.13 -2.04 5.60
N GLU A 84 -15.74 -1.59 6.69
CA GLU A 84 -16.96 -0.80 6.64
C GLU A 84 -16.79 0.47 5.79
N GLU A 85 -15.68 1.17 6.00
CA GLU A 85 -15.39 2.38 5.24
C GLU A 85 -15.20 2.08 3.76
N ALA A 86 -14.45 1.03 3.44
CA ALA A 86 -14.23 0.62 2.05
C ALA A 86 -15.56 0.28 1.35
N ARG A 87 -16.44 -0.44 2.04
CA ARG A 87 -17.76 -0.78 1.47
C ARG A 87 -18.63 0.44 1.27
N SER A 88 -18.58 1.41 2.16
CA SER A 88 -19.34 2.66 2.02
C SER A 88 -18.88 3.47 0.81
N ARG A 89 -17.65 3.27 0.35
CA ARG A 89 -17.08 3.92 -0.82
C ARG A 89 -17.18 3.08 -2.09
N ASN A 90 -17.83 1.93 -2.01
CA ASN A 90 -17.95 0.97 -3.11
C ASN A 90 -16.58 0.52 -3.64
N ALA A 91 -15.60 0.38 -2.75
CA ALA A 91 -14.28 -0.07 -3.12
C ALA A 91 -14.28 -1.58 -3.39
N ASP A 92 -13.49 -1.99 -4.38
CA ASP A 92 -13.20 -3.38 -4.66
C ASP A 92 -11.94 -3.83 -3.94
N ILE A 93 -11.05 -2.88 -3.66
CA ILE A 93 -9.76 -3.11 -3.03
C ILE A 93 -9.52 -2.00 -2.01
N VAL A 94 -9.12 -2.38 -0.79
CA VAL A 94 -8.62 -1.42 0.20
C VAL A 94 -7.22 -1.81 0.62
N MET A 95 -6.32 -0.83 0.62
CA MET A 95 -4.92 -1.02 1.00
C MET A 95 -4.58 -0.12 2.17
N PHE A 96 -3.89 -0.67 3.16
CA PHE A 96 -3.49 0.08 4.35
C PHE A 96 -2.09 -0.33 4.82
N GLY A 97 -1.49 0.49 5.66
CA GLY A 97 -0.19 0.24 6.27
C GLY A 97 -0.27 0.23 7.78
N HIS A 98 0.50 1.08 8.43
CA HIS A 98 0.50 1.35 9.86
C HIS A 98 0.97 0.20 10.77
N THR A 99 0.47 -1.01 10.61
CA THR A 99 0.81 -2.14 11.48
C THR A 99 2.20 -2.70 11.19
N HIS A 100 2.76 -2.42 10.02
CA HIS A 100 4.04 -2.96 9.53
C HIS A 100 4.04 -4.49 9.41
N LYS A 101 2.86 -5.08 9.24
CA LYS A 101 2.68 -6.54 9.10
C LYS A 101 1.89 -6.85 7.84
N PRO A 102 2.35 -7.81 7.03
CA PRO A 102 1.57 -8.23 5.87
C PRO A 102 0.18 -8.75 6.26
N TYR A 103 -0.80 -8.40 5.46
CA TYR A 103 -2.17 -8.89 5.60
C TYR A 103 -2.80 -9.03 4.22
N PHE A 104 -3.54 -10.09 4.00
CA PHE A 104 -4.25 -10.27 2.74
C PHE A 104 -5.53 -11.07 2.96
N SER A 105 -6.65 -10.54 2.48
CA SER A 105 -7.95 -11.21 2.55
C SER A 105 -8.78 -10.85 1.34
N GLN A 106 -9.49 -11.83 0.82
CA GLN A 106 -10.49 -11.62 -0.23
C GLN A 106 -11.79 -12.26 0.22
N LYS A 107 -12.81 -11.44 0.43
CA LYS A 107 -14.09 -11.94 0.92
C LYS A 107 -15.22 -11.01 0.46
N ASP A 108 -16.31 -11.61 -0.01
CA ASP A 108 -17.52 -10.89 -0.39
C ASP A 108 -17.24 -9.73 -1.36
N GLY A 109 -16.39 -9.97 -2.35
CA GLY A 109 -16.07 -8.99 -3.39
C GLY A 109 -15.10 -7.90 -3.00
N LEU A 110 -14.53 -7.96 -1.80
CA LEU A 110 -13.56 -6.96 -1.32
C LEU A 110 -12.21 -7.61 -1.05
N THR A 111 -11.16 -7.02 -1.61
CA THR A 111 -9.77 -7.38 -1.30
C THR A 111 -9.25 -6.38 -0.27
N VAL A 112 -8.71 -6.89 0.82
CA VAL A 112 -8.12 -6.09 1.91
C VAL A 112 -6.67 -6.49 2.04
N LEU A 113 -5.74 -5.54 1.92
CA LEU A 113 -4.33 -5.87 1.97
C LEU A 113 -3.47 -4.84 2.67
N ASN A 114 -2.39 -5.33 3.26
CA ASN A 114 -1.29 -4.56 3.80
C ASN A 114 -0.01 -5.24 3.33
N PRO A 115 0.87 -4.56 2.58
CA PRO A 115 2.09 -5.18 2.05
C PRO A 115 3.18 -5.39 3.10
N GLY A 116 3.00 -4.91 4.33
CA GLY A 116 4.02 -4.92 5.36
C GLY A 116 4.90 -3.67 5.28
N SER A 117 6.14 -3.79 5.71
CA SER A 117 7.05 -2.65 5.75
C SER A 117 8.42 -3.00 5.18
N LEU A 118 9.01 -2.07 4.45
CA LEU A 118 10.39 -2.18 3.97
C LEU A 118 11.39 -1.75 5.05
N SER A 119 11.01 -0.81 5.92
CA SER A 119 11.92 -0.20 6.88
C SER A 119 11.80 -0.79 8.29
N TYR A 120 10.60 -1.11 8.72
CA TYR A 120 10.32 -1.50 10.09
C TYR A 120 9.34 -2.68 10.17
N PRO A 121 9.71 -3.84 9.58
CA PRO A 121 8.79 -5.00 9.61
C PRO A 121 8.57 -5.51 11.03
N ARG A 122 7.33 -5.90 11.35
CA ARG A 122 6.92 -6.33 12.70
C ARG A 122 6.35 -7.75 12.77
N GLN A 123 6.22 -8.42 11.64
CA GLN A 123 5.78 -9.82 11.64
C GLN A 123 6.90 -10.75 12.13
N ASP A 124 6.58 -12.00 12.39
CA ASP A 124 7.56 -13.00 12.76
C ASP A 124 8.66 -13.09 11.68
N GLY A 125 9.91 -13.16 12.13
CA GLY A 125 11.07 -13.15 11.23
C GLY A 125 11.50 -11.77 10.79
N ARG A 126 10.64 -10.76 10.91
CA ARG A 126 10.93 -9.34 10.62
C ARG A 126 11.65 -9.08 9.31
N LYS A 127 11.28 -9.80 8.27
CA LYS A 127 11.83 -9.55 6.93
C LYS A 127 11.11 -8.36 6.30
N PRO A 128 11.85 -7.44 5.69
CA PRO A 128 11.23 -6.37 4.90
C PRO A 128 10.34 -6.99 3.82
N SER A 129 9.21 -6.37 3.58
CA SER A 129 8.22 -6.95 2.67
C SER A 129 7.54 -5.89 1.81
N TYR A 130 7.04 -6.35 0.68
CA TYR A 130 6.27 -5.53 -0.24
C TYR A 130 5.34 -6.45 -1.04
N MET A 131 4.42 -5.86 -1.77
CA MET A 131 3.48 -6.62 -2.57
C MET A 131 3.53 -6.15 -4.03
N VAL A 132 3.41 -7.09 -4.94
CA VAL A 132 3.27 -6.82 -6.38
C VAL A 132 1.85 -7.18 -6.79
N MET A 133 1.19 -6.26 -7.49
CA MET A 133 -0.12 -6.48 -8.09
C MET A 133 0.00 -6.43 -9.59
N GLU A 134 -0.60 -7.37 -10.27
CA GLU A 134 -0.59 -7.45 -11.72
C GLU A 134 -2.02 -7.61 -12.25
N ILE A 135 -2.36 -6.81 -13.25
CA ILE A 135 -3.64 -6.94 -13.95
C ILE A 135 -3.36 -7.72 -15.24
N ASP A 136 -4.01 -8.88 -15.40
CA ASP A 136 -3.80 -9.71 -16.59
C ASP A 136 -4.58 -9.20 -17.79
N GLU A 137 -4.43 -9.89 -18.93
CA GLU A 137 -5.09 -9.50 -20.18
C GLU A 137 -6.61 -9.53 -20.12
N GLU A 138 -7.17 -10.30 -19.19
CA GLU A 138 -8.62 -10.37 -18.96
C GLU A 138 -9.10 -9.31 -17.98
N GLY A 139 -8.19 -8.50 -17.45
CA GLY A 139 -8.49 -7.46 -16.48
C GLY A 139 -8.57 -7.93 -15.04
N LYS A 140 -8.11 -9.15 -14.75
CA LYS A 140 -8.15 -9.71 -13.41
C LYS A 140 -6.87 -9.41 -12.64
N ALA A 141 -7.02 -9.02 -11.37
CA ALA A 141 -5.91 -8.70 -10.49
C ALA A 141 -5.30 -9.97 -9.87
N HIS A 142 -3.99 -10.02 -9.84
CA HIS A 142 -3.19 -11.05 -9.18
C HIS A 142 -2.24 -10.37 -8.20
N TYR A 143 -2.03 -10.98 -7.04
CA TYR A 143 -1.22 -10.40 -5.97
C TYR A 143 -0.13 -11.36 -5.56
N GLU A 144 1.05 -10.82 -5.25
CA GLU A 144 2.16 -11.60 -4.74
C GLU A 144 2.84 -10.86 -3.59
N GLN A 145 2.90 -11.48 -2.41
CA GLN A 145 3.64 -10.95 -1.27
C GLN A 145 5.11 -11.37 -1.41
N LYS A 146 6.00 -10.40 -1.31
CA LYS A 146 7.44 -10.63 -1.45
C LYS A 146 8.20 -10.15 -0.22
N TYR A 147 9.30 -10.83 0.06
CA TYR A 147 10.19 -10.54 1.18
C TYR A 147 11.62 -10.38 0.69
N LEU A 148 12.35 -9.51 1.36
CA LEU A 148 13.78 -9.33 1.06
C LEU A 148 14.65 -10.28 1.85
#